data_a1ab8adaa37cc845704f7d1c5576ac80
#
_entry.id   a1ab8adaa37cc845704f7d1c5576ac80
#
_cell.length_a   1.000
_cell.length_b   1.000
_cell.length_c   1.000
_cell.angle_alpha   90.00
_cell.angle_beta   90.00
_cell.angle_gamma   90.00
#
_symmetry.space_group_name_H-M   'P 1'
#
loop_
_entity.id
_entity.type
_entity.pdbx_description
1 polymer ?
#
loop_
_entity_poly.entity_id
_entity_poly.type
_entity_poly.pdbx_seq_one_letter_code
_entity_poly.pdbx_strand_id
1 'polypeptide(L)'
;MAETTILNGNLRTNTGKGFARASRRAGRIPAIIYGDKQDTISIDIEEREYKKIMTQSGIYSRLLDLNVDGKSNIVLTRDIQFHPVSENPLHVDFLRIGKGSTITVSIPVSFINEELSPGLKTGGVLNTVRFELELECPADNIPEKIEINLEGLVVGDSI
;
A
#
# COMPACT_ATOMS: atom_id res chain seq x y z
N MET A 1 8.24 10.52 12.06
CA MET A 1 8.76 10.72 10.67
C MET A 1 8.50 9.40 9.95
N ALA A 2 7.70 9.42 8.89
CA ALA A 2 7.41 8.21 8.13
C ALA A 2 8.74 7.67 7.54
N GLU A 3 9.08 6.43 7.84
CA GLU A 3 10.24 5.77 7.23
C GLU A 3 9.96 5.61 5.73
N THR A 4 10.66 6.40 4.93
CA THR A 4 10.57 6.30 3.47
C THR A 4 11.42 5.12 3.03
N THR A 5 10.80 4.08 2.52
CA THR A 5 11.50 2.90 1.98
C THR A 5 11.97 3.20 0.56
N ILE A 6 13.26 2.98 0.30
CA ILE A 6 13.85 3.20 -1.03
C ILE A 6 13.61 1.96 -1.89
N LEU A 7 13.10 2.17 -3.10
CA LEU A 7 12.89 1.14 -4.11
C LEU A 7 13.56 1.58 -5.43
N ASN A 8 14.27 0.66 -6.09
CA ASN A 8 14.91 0.95 -7.37
C ASN A 8 14.03 0.50 -8.53
N GLY A 9 13.85 1.37 -9.50
CA GLY A 9 13.13 1.10 -10.74
C GLY A 9 13.97 1.40 -11.98
N ASN A 10 13.80 0.58 -13.01
CA ASN A 10 14.41 0.80 -14.31
C ASN A 10 13.38 1.36 -15.29
N LEU A 11 13.75 2.38 -16.05
CA LEU A 11 12.87 2.94 -17.08
C LEU A 11 12.55 1.90 -18.16
N ARG A 12 11.29 1.81 -18.56
CA ARG A 12 10.82 0.99 -19.67
C ARG A 12 10.51 1.85 -20.89
N THR A 13 11.22 1.61 -21.96
CA THR A 13 10.93 2.21 -23.27
C THR A 13 9.92 1.40 -24.07
N ASN A 14 9.89 0.08 -23.86
CA ASN A 14 9.02 -0.84 -24.59
C ASN A 14 7.78 -1.20 -23.78
N THR A 15 6.60 -0.92 -24.31
CA THR A 15 5.30 -1.21 -23.70
C THR A 15 4.58 -2.32 -24.48
N GLY A 16 3.60 -2.95 -23.83
CA GLY A 16 2.76 -3.99 -24.43
C GLY A 16 2.87 -5.37 -23.76
N LYS A 17 1.93 -6.26 -24.13
CA LYS A 17 1.71 -7.57 -23.49
C LYS A 17 2.93 -8.49 -23.52
N GLY A 18 3.67 -8.50 -24.62
CA GLY A 18 4.86 -9.34 -24.78
C GLY A 18 6.00 -8.93 -23.85
N PHE A 19 6.28 -7.63 -23.80
CA PHE A 19 7.32 -7.07 -22.94
C PHE A 19 6.98 -7.22 -21.46
N ALA A 20 5.74 -7.00 -21.05
CA ALA A 20 5.30 -7.21 -19.68
C ALA A 20 5.46 -8.67 -19.21
N ARG A 21 5.22 -9.65 -20.11
CA ARG A 21 5.48 -11.07 -19.83
C ARG A 21 6.97 -11.38 -19.74
N ALA A 22 7.81 -10.73 -20.54
CA ALA A 22 9.26 -10.89 -20.49
C ALA A 22 9.82 -10.34 -19.18
N SER A 23 9.40 -9.14 -18.74
CA SER A 23 9.80 -8.56 -17.45
C SER A 23 9.47 -9.49 -16.30
N ARG A 24 8.23 -10.02 -16.23
CA ARG A 24 7.83 -10.96 -15.16
C ARG A 24 8.63 -12.26 -15.16
N ARG A 25 8.97 -12.80 -16.35
CA ARG A 25 9.86 -13.98 -16.44
C ARG A 25 11.29 -13.67 -15.96
N ALA A 26 11.72 -12.43 -16.05
CA ALA A 26 13.01 -11.97 -15.54
C ALA A 26 12.97 -11.60 -14.04
N GLY A 27 11.86 -11.90 -13.32
CA GLY A 27 11.71 -11.57 -11.91
C GLY A 27 11.49 -10.08 -11.63
N ARG A 28 10.91 -9.36 -12.60
CA ARG A 28 10.57 -7.94 -12.48
C ARG A 28 9.08 -7.73 -12.61
N ILE A 29 8.56 -6.73 -11.89
CA ILE A 29 7.16 -6.34 -11.94
C ILE A 29 7.05 -5.07 -12.78
N PRO A 30 6.26 -5.08 -13.87
CA PRO A 30 5.91 -3.88 -14.59
C PRO A 30 5.12 -2.93 -13.68
N ALA A 31 5.48 -1.66 -13.69
CA ALA A 31 4.77 -0.65 -12.93
C ALA A 31 4.66 0.66 -13.72
N ILE A 32 3.76 1.51 -13.29
CA ILE A 32 3.59 2.87 -13.83
C ILE A 32 3.61 3.89 -12.70
N ILE A 33 4.20 5.04 -12.99
CA ILE A 33 4.18 6.21 -12.11
C ILE A 33 3.38 7.29 -12.82
N TYR A 34 2.34 7.82 -12.19
CA TYR A 34 1.53 8.92 -12.70
C TYR A 34 1.19 9.91 -11.59
N GLY A 35 0.64 11.05 -11.95
CA GLY A 35 0.23 12.10 -11.01
C GLY A 35 1.15 13.32 -11.01
N ASP A 36 0.84 14.30 -10.15
CA ASP A 36 1.55 15.57 -10.00
C ASP A 36 1.68 16.36 -11.31
N LYS A 37 0.69 16.26 -12.21
CA LYS A 37 0.65 16.94 -13.53
C LYS A 37 1.90 16.69 -14.40
N GLN A 38 2.63 15.62 -14.14
CA GLN A 38 3.78 15.18 -14.92
C GLN A 38 3.42 13.98 -15.79
N ASP A 39 4.24 13.73 -16.81
CA ASP A 39 4.05 12.59 -17.72
C ASP A 39 4.13 11.26 -16.98
N THR A 40 3.32 10.32 -17.46
CA THR A 40 3.32 8.94 -16.95
C THR A 40 4.60 8.22 -17.36
N ILE A 41 5.27 7.62 -16.39
CA ILE A 41 6.51 6.88 -16.59
C ILE A 41 6.24 5.39 -16.41
N SER A 42 6.60 4.58 -17.42
CA SER A 42 6.59 3.12 -17.30
C SER A 42 7.92 2.62 -16.79
N ILE A 43 7.89 1.76 -15.78
CA ILE A 43 9.08 1.22 -15.12
C ILE A 43 8.96 -0.28 -14.88
N ASP A 44 10.08 -0.91 -14.59
CA ASP A 44 10.17 -2.26 -14.04
C ASP A 44 10.85 -2.19 -12.67
N ILE A 45 10.25 -2.82 -11.66
CA ILE A 45 10.79 -2.93 -10.31
C ILE A 45 11.18 -4.38 -10.00
N GLU A 46 12.11 -4.59 -9.10
CA GLU A 46 12.52 -5.95 -8.72
C GLU A 46 11.45 -6.60 -7.83
N GLU A 47 10.97 -7.79 -8.22
CA GLU A 47 9.90 -8.51 -7.51
C GLU A 47 10.28 -8.84 -6.08
N ARG A 48 11.54 -9.23 -5.83
CA ARG A 48 12.02 -9.59 -4.49
C ARG A 48 12.03 -8.41 -3.52
N GLU A 49 12.47 -7.24 -3.99
CA GLU A 49 12.49 -6.02 -3.18
C GLU A 49 11.06 -5.57 -2.86
N TYR A 50 10.20 -5.55 -3.87
CA TYR A 50 8.81 -5.13 -3.68
C TYR A 50 8.03 -6.08 -2.76
N LYS A 51 8.22 -7.40 -2.86
CA LYS A 51 7.59 -8.36 -1.95
C LYS A 51 7.97 -8.15 -0.49
N LYS A 52 9.21 -7.77 -0.19
CA LYS A 52 9.61 -7.42 1.19
C LYS A 52 8.83 -6.23 1.74
N ILE A 53 8.58 -5.24 0.88
CA ILE A 53 7.80 -4.05 1.26
C ILE A 53 6.33 -4.44 1.47
N MET A 54 5.78 -5.30 0.60
CA MET A 54 4.40 -5.80 0.69
C MET A 54 4.12 -6.60 1.96
N THR A 55 5.13 -7.31 2.50
CA THR A 55 4.98 -8.08 3.74
C THR A 55 4.76 -7.18 4.96
N GLN A 56 5.13 -5.92 4.86
CA GLN A 56 4.89 -4.93 5.91
C GLN A 56 3.47 -4.38 5.79
N SER A 57 2.79 -4.20 6.92
CA SER A 57 1.45 -3.63 6.95
C SER A 57 1.42 -2.21 6.36
N GLY A 58 0.29 -1.85 5.74
CA GLY A 58 0.05 -0.49 5.27
C GLY A 58 0.75 -0.13 3.96
N ILE A 59 0.89 -1.07 3.01
CA ILE A 59 1.50 -0.79 1.69
C ILE A 59 0.79 0.35 0.93
N TYR A 60 -0.51 0.51 1.11
CA TYR A 60 -1.31 1.56 0.48
C TYR A 60 -1.27 2.92 1.22
N SER A 61 -0.71 2.95 2.43
CA SER A 61 -0.55 4.17 3.24
C SER A 61 0.89 4.63 3.38
N ARG A 62 1.85 3.83 2.90
CA ARG A 62 3.29 4.10 3.04
C ARG A 62 3.85 4.83 1.83
N LEU A 63 4.60 5.90 2.10
CA LEU A 63 5.38 6.61 1.08
C LEU A 63 6.63 5.81 0.71
N LEU A 64 6.85 5.67 -0.59
CA LEU A 64 8.04 5.04 -1.15
C LEU A 64 8.88 6.09 -1.89
N ASP A 65 10.18 6.01 -1.73
CA ASP A 65 11.13 6.76 -2.57
C ASP A 65 11.59 5.86 -3.72
N LEU A 66 11.03 6.10 -4.88
CA LEU A 66 11.30 5.32 -6.08
C LEU A 66 12.38 6.00 -6.90
N ASN A 67 13.56 5.39 -6.90
CA ASN A 67 14.70 5.85 -7.68
C ASN A 67 14.64 5.28 -9.09
N VAL A 68 14.40 6.14 -10.08
CA VAL A 68 14.36 5.79 -11.50
C VAL A 68 15.46 6.55 -12.24
N ASP A 69 16.45 5.86 -12.76
CA ASP A 69 17.60 6.44 -13.49
C ASP A 69 18.28 7.59 -12.71
N GLY A 70 18.42 7.44 -11.40
CA GLY A 70 19.06 8.43 -10.52
C GLY A 70 18.16 9.60 -10.13
N LYS A 71 16.88 9.56 -10.49
CA LYS A 71 15.87 10.52 -10.04
C LYS A 71 14.99 9.89 -8.97
N SER A 72 14.96 10.51 -7.79
CA SER A 72 14.07 10.15 -6.69
C SER A 72 12.66 10.68 -6.96
N ASN A 73 11.66 9.81 -6.84
CA ASN A 73 10.25 10.16 -6.94
C ASN A 73 9.54 9.65 -5.68
N ILE A 74 8.92 10.56 -4.94
CA ILE A 74 8.06 10.17 -3.81
C ILE A 74 6.73 9.71 -4.37
N VAL A 75 6.40 8.45 -4.11
CA VAL A 75 5.19 7.80 -4.65
C VAL A 75 4.46 7.03 -3.57
N LEU A 76 3.17 6.85 -3.79
CA LEU A 76 2.30 5.99 -3.01
C LEU A 76 1.83 4.83 -3.90
N THR A 77 1.77 3.63 -3.35
CA THR A 77 1.13 2.50 -4.05
C THR A 77 -0.37 2.73 -4.11
N ARG A 78 -0.94 2.85 -5.31
CA ARG A 78 -2.38 3.07 -5.51
C ARG A 78 -3.13 1.78 -5.74
N ASP A 79 -2.58 0.90 -6.57
CA ASP A 79 -3.18 -0.41 -6.88
C ASP A 79 -2.11 -1.47 -7.14
N ILE A 80 -2.43 -2.70 -6.79
CA ILE A 80 -1.59 -3.86 -7.05
C ILE A 80 -2.44 -4.94 -7.67
N GLN A 81 -2.15 -5.31 -8.90
CA GLN A 81 -2.78 -6.43 -9.56
C GLN A 81 -2.06 -7.73 -9.20
N PHE A 82 -2.79 -8.71 -8.70
CA PHE A 82 -2.25 -10.00 -8.33
C PHE A 82 -2.64 -11.10 -9.32
N HIS A 83 -1.79 -12.10 -9.41
CA HIS A 83 -2.13 -13.31 -10.15
C HIS A 83 -3.11 -14.16 -9.30
N PRO A 84 -4.28 -14.58 -9.87
CA PRO A 84 -5.36 -15.18 -9.08
C PRO A 84 -5.02 -16.51 -8.41
N VAL A 85 -3.97 -17.21 -8.86
CA VAL A 85 -3.57 -18.51 -8.33
C VAL A 85 -2.28 -18.44 -7.53
N SER A 86 -1.27 -17.68 -8.00
CA SER A 86 0.05 -17.63 -7.35
C SER A 86 0.23 -16.43 -6.42
N GLU A 87 -0.76 -15.52 -6.38
CA GLU A 87 -0.74 -14.28 -5.58
C GLU A 87 0.48 -13.38 -5.83
N ASN A 88 1.23 -13.67 -6.91
CA ASN A 88 2.35 -12.84 -7.29
C ASN A 88 1.86 -11.51 -7.89
N PRO A 89 2.50 -10.39 -7.56
CA PRO A 89 2.15 -9.10 -8.15
C PRO A 89 2.45 -9.10 -9.66
N LEU A 90 1.44 -8.76 -10.45
CA LEU A 90 1.51 -8.69 -11.91
C LEU A 90 1.77 -7.27 -12.42
N HIS A 91 1.25 -6.28 -11.74
CA HIS A 91 1.36 -4.87 -12.06
C HIS A 91 1.22 -4.03 -10.80
N VAL A 92 1.91 -2.91 -10.75
CA VAL A 92 1.81 -1.95 -9.63
C VAL A 92 1.60 -0.55 -10.20
N ASP A 93 0.63 0.14 -9.64
CA ASP A 93 0.31 1.51 -9.97
C ASP A 93 0.81 2.44 -8.86
N PHE A 94 1.72 3.33 -9.19
CA PHE A 94 2.25 4.33 -8.28
C PHE A 94 1.69 5.71 -8.58
N LEU A 95 1.15 6.35 -7.55
CA LEU A 95 0.73 7.74 -7.60
C LEU A 95 1.88 8.63 -7.11
N ARG A 96 2.35 9.53 -7.97
CA ARG A 96 3.34 10.53 -7.59
C ARG A 96 2.68 11.58 -6.69
N ILE A 97 3.37 11.92 -5.62
CA ILE A 97 2.86 12.83 -4.61
C ILE A 97 3.61 14.15 -4.68
N GLY A 98 2.87 15.22 -4.93
CA GLY A 98 3.36 16.58 -4.82
C GLY A 98 3.35 17.06 -3.37
N LYS A 99 4.26 17.97 -3.02
CA LYS A 99 4.27 18.58 -1.68
C LYS A 99 2.96 19.32 -1.39
N GLY A 100 2.34 19.01 -0.25
CA GLY A 100 1.09 19.64 0.18
C GLY A 100 -0.17 19.16 -0.55
N SER A 101 -0.10 18.05 -1.30
CA SER A 101 -1.27 17.43 -1.91
C SER A 101 -2.10 16.67 -0.86
N THR A 102 -3.41 16.71 -1.00
CA THR A 102 -4.33 15.86 -0.24
C THR A 102 -4.57 14.57 -1.04
N ILE A 103 -4.48 13.44 -0.38
CA ILE A 103 -4.63 12.13 -0.99
C ILE A 103 -5.61 11.27 -0.19
N THR A 104 -6.34 10.43 -0.88
CA THR A 104 -7.18 9.40 -0.26
C THR A 104 -6.38 8.11 -0.17
N VAL A 105 -6.19 7.60 1.05
CA VAL A 105 -5.44 6.37 1.32
C VAL A 105 -6.27 5.39 2.11
N SER A 106 -6.08 4.10 1.85
CA SER A 106 -6.67 3.02 2.64
C SER A 106 -5.73 2.66 3.78
N ILE A 107 -6.19 2.86 5.01
CA ILE A 107 -5.40 2.65 6.20
C ILE A 107 -5.94 1.44 6.95
N PRO A 108 -5.08 0.46 7.33
CA PRO A 108 -5.51 -0.71 8.06
C PRO A 108 -5.96 -0.35 9.48
N VAL A 109 -7.01 -1.01 9.94
CA VAL A 109 -7.53 -0.91 11.29
C VAL A 109 -6.88 -1.97 12.16
N SER A 110 -6.36 -1.58 13.32
CA SER A 110 -5.90 -2.50 14.34
C SER A 110 -6.70 -2.34 15.63
N PHE A 111 -7.03 -3.47 16.24
CA PHE A 111 -7.78 -3.49 17.49
C PHE A 111 -6.81 -3.57 18.67
N ILE A 112 -7.07 -2.78 19.69
CA ILE A 112 -6.28 -2.78 20.92
C ILE A 112 -7.17 -3.10 22.11
N ASN A 113 -6.57 -3.64 23.20
CA ASN A 113 -7.26 -3.97 24.46
C ASN A 113 -8.39 -5.01 24.31
N GLU A 114 -8.23 -5.98 23.40
CA GLU A 114 -9.17 -7.09 23.22
C GLU A 114 -9.42 -7.85 24.53
N GLU A 115 -8.36 -8.06 25.32
CA GLU A 115 -8.44 -8.75 26.61
C GLU A 115 -9.25 -7.98 27.68
N LEU A 116 -9.41 -6.67 27.51
CA LEU A 116 -10.15 -5.82 28.46
C LEU A 116 -11.63 -5.67 28.08
N SER A 117 -12.04 -6.21 26.96
CA SER A 117 -13.43 -6.19 26.52
C SER A 117 -14.28 -7.20 27.30
N PRO A 118 -15.31 -6.75 28.03
CA PRO A 118 -16.25 -7.66 28.71
C PRO A 118 -16.98 -8.58 27.75
N GLY A 119 -17.32 -8.11 26.55
CA GLY A 119 -18.00 -8.88 25.52
C GLY A 119 -17.18 -10.08 25.05
N LEU A 120 -15.86 -9.91 24.82
CA LEU A 120 -14.98 -11.01 24.43
C LEU A 120 -14.75 -12.00 25.59
N LYS A 121 -14.64 -11.51 26.84
CA LYS A 121 -14.52 -12.36 28.04
C LYS A 121 -15.73 -13.27 28.28
N THR A 122 -16.91 -12.82 27.90
CA THR A 122 -18.14 -13.63 28.03
C THR A 122 -18.35 -14.63 26.88
N GLY A 123 -17.39 -14.73 25.94
CA GLY A 123 -17.43 -15.62 24.78
C GLY A 123 -18.03 -15.00 23.53
N GLY A 124 -18.16 -13.69 23.48
CA GLY A 124 -18.52 -12.95 22.26
C GLY A 124 -17.42 -13.05 21.20
N VAL A 125 -17.80 -12.86 19.94
CA VAL A 125 -16.90 -12.85 18.80
C VAL A 125 -16.87 -11.45 18.19
N LEU A 126 -15.65 -10.91 17.97
CA LEU A 126 -15.47 -9.66 17.24
C LEU A 126 -15.75 -9.92 15.74
N ASN A 127 -16.78 -9.27 15.20
CA ASN A 127 -17.08 -9.31 13.78
C ASN A 127 -16.58 -8.03 13.11
N THR A 128 -15.49 -8.13 12.38
CA THR A 128 -14.91 -7.00 11.66
C THR A 128 -15.51 -6.92 10.26
N VAL A 129 -16.30 -5.88 10.00
CA VAL A 129 -16.94 -5.64 8.69
C VAL A 129 -15.96 -4.99 7.71
N ARG A 130 -15.08 -4.13 8.21
CA ARG A 130 -14.06 -3.44 7.40
C ARG A 130 -12.71 -3.53 8.09
N PHE A 131 -11.71 -3.98 7.35
CA PHE A 131 -10.32 -4.07 7.82
C PHE A 131 -9.50 -2.83 7.46
N GLU A 132 -10.00 -2.02 6.52
CA GLU A 132 -9.37 -0.80 6.03
C GLU A 132 -10.38 0.33 5.97
N LEU A 133 -9.94 1.53 6.29
CA LEU A 133 -10.73 2.76 6.18
C LEU A 133 -10.05 3.69 5.18
N GLU A 134 -10.85 4.22 4.24
CA GLU A 134 -10.41 5.27 3.32
C GLU A 134 -10.43 6.61 4.04
N LEU A 135 -9.26 7.24 4.16
CA LEU A 135 -9.10 8.56 4.74
C LEU A 135 -8.47 9.52 3.75
N GLU A 136 -8.98 10.73 3.76
CA GLU A 136 -8.40 11.85 3.04
C GLU A 136 -7.45 12.60 3.98
N CYS A 137 -6.16 12.56 3.69
CA CYS A 137 -5.14 13.18 4.52
C CYS A 137 -4.07 13.90 3.70
N PRO A 138 -3.38 14.89 4.31
CA PRO A 138 -2.24 15.52 3.66
C PRO A 138 -1.10 14.50 3.50
N ALA A 139 -0.41 14.55 2.36
CA ALA A 139 0.66 13.62 2.01
C ALA A 139 1.81 13.59 3.03
N ASP A 140 2.03 14.68 3.74
CA ASP A 140 3.10 14.81 4.73
C ASP A 140 2.81 14.08 6.06
N ASN A 141 1.54 13.71 6.31
CA ASN A 141 1.11 13.10 7.58
C ASN A 141 0.09 11.98 7.37
N ILE A 142 0.58 10.86 6.86
CA ILE A 142 -0.22 9.66 6.64
C ILE A 142 -0.08 8.76 7.87
N PRO A 143 -1.16 8.42 8.59
CA PRO A 143 -1.09 7.48 9.70
C PRO A 143 -0.84 6.06 9.17
N GLU A 144 0.01 5.29 9.83
CA GLU A 144 0.32 3.92 9.44
C GLU A 144 -0.82 2.94 9.75
N LYS A 145 -1.56 3.18 10.82
CA LYS A 145 -2.68 2.35 11.29
C LYS A 145 -3.68 3.19 12.09
N ILE A 146 -4.91 2.73 12.14
CA ILE A 146 -5.95 3.28 13.01
C ILE A 146 -6.16 2.30 14.15
N GLU A 147 -5.92 2.75 15.38
CA GLU A 147 -6.11 1.94 16.57
C GLU A 147 -7.52 2.15 17.14
N ILE A 148 -8.29 1.07 17.22
CA ILE A 148 -9.62 1.07 17.84
C ILE A 148 -9.54 0.38 19.18
N ASN A 149 -9.90 1.11 20.24
CA ASN A 149 -9.94 0.57 21.59
C ASN A 149 -11.25 -0.21 21.82
N LEU A 150 -11.11 -1.49 22.19
CA LEU A 150 -12.24 -2.38 22.49
C LEU A 150 -12.60 -2.46 23.99
N GLU A 151 -11.93 -1.64 24.83
CA GLU A 151 -12.18 -1.63 26.27
C GLU A 151 -13.63 -1.22 26.58
N GLY A 152 -14.29 -2.01 27.42
CA GLY A 152 -15.65 -1.72 27.90
C GLY A 152 -16.77 -2.12 26.94
N LEU A 153 -16.48 -2.66 25.75
CA LEU A 153 -17.49 -3.11 24.80
C LEU A 153 -18.14 -4.42 25.27
N VAL A 154 -19.47 -4.48 25.19
CA VAL A 154 -20.26 -5.67 25.50
C VAL A 154 -20.85 -6.29 24.23
N VAL A 155 -21.41 -7.50 24.37
CA VAL A 155 -22.06 -8.20 23.27
C VAL A 155 -23.26 -7.40 22.74
N GLY A 156 -23.24 -7.06 21.45
CA GLY A 156 -24.28 -6.27 20.78
C GLY A 156 -23.86 -4.83 20.51
N ASP A 157 -22.72 -4.36 21.06
CA ASP A 157 -22.20 -3.05 20.74
C ASP A 157 -21.57 -3.02 19.33
N SER A 158 -21.60 -1.84 18.71
CA SER A 158 -20.97 -1.57 17.42
C SER A 158 -20.20 -0.24 17.47
N ILE A 159 -19.09 -0.17 16.78
CA ILE A 159 -18.27 1.03 16.59
C ILE A 159 -18.39 1.47 15.12
#